data_7622eb654f826bf110cc0209d6775893
#
_entry.id   7622eb654f826bf110cc0209d6775893
#
_cell.length_a   1.000
_cell.length_b   1.000
_cell.length_c   1.000
_cell.angle_alpha   90.00
_cell.angle_beta   90.00
_cell.angle_gamma   90.00
#
_symmetry.space_group_name_H-M   'P 1'
#
loop_
_entity.id
_entity.type
_entity.pdbx_description
1 polymer ?
#
loop_
_entity_poly.entity_id
_entity_poly.type
_entity_poly.pdbx_seq_one_letter_code
_entity_poly.pdbx_strand_id
1 'polypeptide(L)'
;MKKVKVLFNVSPKTPCDNLYIVGSIKNLGNWNPKKATQLKFNDELNAYVCTKFLPENELVEYKFITKKDWEGVEKGIWNEEISNRTIVPTKGLILNLTIETFNN
;
A
#
# COMPACT_ATOMS: atom_id res chain seq x y z
N MET A 1 3.88 -22.13 -6.88
CA MET A 1 3.77 -20.69 -7.14
C MET A 1 5.04 -19.99 -6.67
N LYS A 2 5.64 -19.22 -7.55
CA LYS A 2 6.85 -18.46 -7.23
C LYS A 2 6.48 -17.09 -6.68
N LYS A 3 7.12 -16.67 -5.58
CA LYS A 3 6.96 -15.35 -5.03
C LYS A 3 8.19 -14.51 -5.29
N VAL A 4 8.01 -13.24 -5.56
CA VAL A 4 9.09 -12.29 -5.79
C VAL A 4 9.00 -11.14 -4.81
N LYS A 5 10.15 -10.57 -4.50
CA LYS A 5 10.27 -9.46 -3.56
C LYS A 5 9.85 -8.16 -4.25
N VAL A 6 8.91 -7.44 -3.63
CA VAL A 6 8.45 -6.14 -4.12
C VAL A 6 8.67 -5.12 -3.01
N LEU A 7 9.28 -4.00 -3.37
CA LEU A 7 9.53 -2.89 -2.44
C LEU A 7 8.54 -1.77 -2.72
N PHE A 8 7.82 -1.35 -1.68
CA PHE A 8 6.91 -0.22 -1.75
C PHE A 8 7.57 0.99 -1.08
N ASN A 9 7.74 2.07 -1.85
CA ASN A 9 8.16 3.38 -1.35
C ASN A 9 6.99 4.32 -1.55
N VAL A 10 6.41 4.82 -0.45
CA VAL A 10 5.17 5.58 -0.51
C VAL A 10 5.37 6.94 0.14
N SER A 11 5.05 8.00 -0.61
CA SER A 11 5.18 9.38 -0.15
C SER A 11 3.79 10.03 -0.16
N PRO A 12 3.06 10.01 0.96
CA PRO A 12 1.76 10.69 1.03
C PRO A 12 1.94 12.21 0.92
N LYS A 13 1.09 12.85 0.15
CA LYS A 13 1.06 14.33 0.05
C LYS A 13 0.38 14.95 1.26
N THR A 14 -0.51 14.19 1.91
CA THR A 14 -1.15 14.61 3.16
C THR A 14 -0.45 13.91 4.32
N PRO A 15 -0.01 14.64 5.35
CA PRO A 15 0.68 14.02 6.49
C PRO A 15 -0.18 12.98 7.19
N CYS A 16 0.46 11.90 7.63
CA CYS A 16 -0.20 10.87 8.44
C CYS A 16 0.81 10.32 9.46
N ASP A 17 0.29 9.84 10.58
CA ASP A 17 1.15 9.28 11.64
C ASP A 17 1.50 7.82 11.38
N ASN A 18 0.60 7.10 10.74
CA ASN A 18 0.77 5.69 10.43
C ASN A 18 0.26 5.42 9.02
N LEU A 19 0.86 4.45 8.35
CA LEU A 19 0.44 4.05 7.02
C LEU A 19 0.49 2.53 6.92
N TYR A 20 -0.58 1.94 6.36
CA TYR A 20 -0.70 0.50 6.19
C TYR A 20 -1.08 0.18 4.75
N ILE A 21 -0.70 -1.02 4.30
CA ILE A 21 -1.12 -1.58 3.02
C ILE A 21 -2.04 -2.77 3.27
N VAL A 22 -3.12 -2.85 2.51
CA VAL A 22 -4.06 -3.97 2.54
C VAL A 22 -4.44 -4.32 1.12
N GLY A 23 -4.59 -5.60 0.82
CA GLY A 23 -4.86 -6.01 -0.54
C GLY A 23 -5.52 -7.37 -0.68
N SER A 24 -5.60 -7.81 -1.92
CA SER A 24 -6.44 -8.93 -2.35
C SER A 24 -5.90 -10.32 -2.00
N ILE A 25 -4.65 -10.43 -1.57
CA ILE A 25 -4.05 -11.72 -1.26
C ILE A 25 -3.74 -11.86 0.23
N LYS A 26 -3.49 -13.09 0.67
CA LYS A 26 -3.24 -13.39 2.07
C LYS A 26 -2.10 -12.56 2.66
N ASN A 27 -1.01 -12.38 1.92
CA ASN A 27 0.14 -11.59 2.38
C ASN A 27 -0.19 -10.11 2.57
N LEU A 28 -1.30 -9.65 2.01
CA LEU A 28 -1.79 -8.29 2.16
C LEU A 28 -3.10 -8.23 2.94
N GLY A 29 -3.42 -9.27 3.69
CA GLY A 29 -4.53 -9.32 4.63
C GLY A 29 -5.88 -9.71 4.06
N ASN A 30 -5.97 -10.12 2.79
CA ASN A 30 -7.24 -10.51 2.15
C ASN A 30 -8.35 -9.46 2.33
N TRP A 31 -8.01 -8.21 2.09
CA TRP A 31 -8.94 -7.07 2.25
C TRP A 31 -9.45 -6.86 3.68
N ASN A 32 -8.83 -7.48 4.67
CA ASN A 32 -9.18 -7.23 6.07
C ASN A 32 -8.27 -6.14 6.63
N PRO A 33 -8.78 -4.94 6.91
CA PRO A 33 -7.93 -3.83 7.37
C PRO A 33 -7.25 -4.13 8.71
N LYS A 34 -7.82 -5.00 9.53
CA LYS A 34 -7.19 -5.41 10.80
C LYS A 34 -5.94 -6.24 10.58
N LYS A 35 -5.78 -6.82 9.38
CA LYS A 35 -4.61 -7.61 9.00
C LYS A 35 -3.68 -6.84 8.06
N ALA A 36 -3.88 -5.54 7.91
CA ALA A 36 -3.02 -4.70 7.08
C ALA A 36 -1.59 -4.67 7.63
N THR A 37 -0.64 -4.51 6.73
CA THR A 37 0.78 -4.42 7.08
C THR A 37 1.19 -2.97 7.23
N GLN A 38 1.81 -2.63 8.36
CA GLN A 38 2.31 -1.29 8.59
C GLN A 38 3.57 -1.03 7.78
N LEU A 39 3.62 0.12 7.10
CA LEU A 39 4.83 0.62 6.47
C LEU A 39 5.61 1.43 7.51
N LYS A 40 6.93 1.39 7.41
CA LYS A 40 7.81 2.15 8.32
C LYS A 40 8.33 3.37 7.60
N PHE A 41 8.36 4.51 8.31
CA PHE A 41 8.92 5.72 7.75
C PHE A 41 10.44 5.62 7.71
N ASN A 42 11.02 5.93 6.55
CA ASN A 42 12.47 5.95 6.33
C ASN A 42 12.90 7.40 6.15
N ASP A 43 13.65 7.92 7.13
CA ASP A 43 14.07 9.33 7.14
C ASP A 43 14.97 9.67 5.96
N GLU A 44 15.83 8.76 5.55
CA GLU A 44 16.75 9.01 4.43
C GLU A 44 16.01 9.15 3.11
N LEU A 45 14.99 8.35 2.92
CA LEU A 45 14.18 8.37 1.70
C LEU A 45 13.01 9.34 1.80
N ASN A 46 12.73 9.83 2.98
CA ASN A 46 11.55 10.67 3.25
C ASN A 46 10.27 10.01 2.74
N ALA A 47 10.13 8.72 3.01
CA ALA A 47 9.02 7.91 2.51
C ALA A 47 8.72 6.75 3.45
N TYR A 48 7.49 6.25 3.37
CA TYR A 48 7.10 5.02 4.07
C TYR A 48 7.50 3.84 3.21
N VAL A 49 8.11 2.83 3.81
CA VAL A 49 8.63 1.68 3.06
C VAL A 49 8.13 0.36 3.62
N CYS A 50 7.97 -0.60 2.74
CA CYS A 50 7.57 -1.96 3.08
C CYS A 50 8.05 -2.91 1.99
N THR A 51 8.51 -4.09 2.39
CA THR A 51 8.87 -5.15 1.48
C THR A 51 7.88 -6.31 1.63
N LYS A 52 7.37 -6.80 0.51
CA LYS A 52 6.45 -7.94 0.49
C LYS A 52 6.87 -8.94 -0.56
N PHE A 53 6.66 -10.23 -0.26
CA PHE A 53 6.82 -11.31 -1.23
C PHE A 53 5.46 -11.59 -1.83
N LEU A 54 5.32 -11.34 -3.13
CA LEU A 54 4.06 -11.43 -3.84
C LEU A 54 4.15 -12.43 -5.00
N PRO A 55 3.03 -13.06 -5.40
CA PRO A 55 3.05 -14.05 -6.46
C PRO A 55 3.46 -13.44 -7.80
N GLU A 56 4.50 -14.01 -8.40
CA GLU A 56 5.06 -13.53 -9.66
C GLU A 56 4.04 -13.68 -10.79
N ASN A 57 3.90 -12.61 -11.60
CA ASN A 57 3.05 -12.57 -12.80
C ASN A 57 1.55 -12.72 -12.55
N GLU A 58 1.09 -12.58 -11.30
CA GLU A 58 -0.33 -12.57 -10.97
C GLU A 58 -0.79 -11.17 -10.63
N LEU A 59 -2.01 -10.82 -11.02
CA LEU A 59 -2.58 -9.51 -10.70
C LEU A 59 -2.88 -9.42 -9.21
N VAL A 60 -2.34 -8.39 -8.55
CA VAL A 60 -2.58 -8.11 -7.13
C VAL A 60 -3.18 -6.72 -7.02
N GLU A 61 -4.27 -6.60 -6.27
CA GLU A 61 -4.90 -5.31 -5.99
C GLU A 61 -4.65 -4.92 -4.54
N TYR A 62 -4.51 -3.63 -4.29
CA TYR A 62 -4.20 -3.13 -2.94
C TYR A 62 -4.64 -1.69 -2.76
N LYS A 63 -4.71 -1.25 -1.50
CA LYS A 63 -4.96 0.13 -1.11
C LYS A 63 -4.15 0.47 0.14
N PHE A 64 -4.00 1.77 0.39
CA PHE A 64 -3.35 2.27 1.60
C PHE A 64 -4.38 2.84 2.56
N ILE A 65 -4.15 2.64 3.85
CA ILE A 65 -5.01 3.12 4.92
C ILE A 65 -4.15 3.71 6.04
N THR A 66 -4.68 4.67 6.78
CA THR A 66 -3.94 5.32 7.89
C THR A 66 -4.18 4.67 9.24
N LYS A 67 -5.12 3.76 9.33
CA LYS A 67 -5.43 2.98 10.52
C LYS A 67 -5.99 1.63 10.10
N LYS A 68 -6.07 0.70 11.00
CA LYS A 68 -6.56 -0.66 10.68
C LYS A 68 -8.09 -0.68 10.55
N ASP A 69 -8.62 0.22 9.73
CA ASP A 69 -10.03 0.41 9.50
C ASP A 69 -10.22 1.13 8.15
N TRP A 70 -11.31 0.87 7.45
CA TRP A 70 -11.59 1.51 6.17
C TRP A 70 -11.88 3.00 6.29
N GLU A 71 -12.17 3.50 7.49
CA GLU A 71 -12.35 4.95 7.68
C GLU A 71 -11.10 5.75 7.31
N GLY A 72 -9.91 5.13 7.38
CA GLY A 72 -8.66 5.78 7.01
C GLY A 72 -8.22 5.52 5.58
N VAL A 73 -9.09 5.06 4.69
CA VAL A 73 -8.72 4.69 3.33
C VAL A 73 -8.26 5.89 2.51
N GLU A 74 -7.31 5.65 1.61
CA GLU A 74 -6.81 6.69 0.70
C GLU A 74 -7.91 7.19 -0.23
N LYS A 75 -7.84 8.48 -0.56
CA LYS A 75 -8.80 9.17 -1.41
C LYS A 75 -8.06 10.02 -2.45
N GLY A 76 -8.77 10.42 -3.50
CA GLY A 76 -8.25 11.34 -4.49
C GLY A 76 -8.20 12.77 -3.96
N ILE A 77 -7.68 13.70 -4.77
CA ILE A 77 -7.44 15.09 -4.38
C ILE A 77 -8.69 15.82 -3.91
N TRP A 78 -9.87 15.41 -4.39
CA TRP A 78 -11.16 15.99 -4.02
C TRP A 78 -11.89 15.15 -2.97
N ASN A 79 -11.16 14.26 -2.28
CA ASN A 79 -11.71 13.31 -1.31
C ASN A 79 -12.69 12.32 -1.95
N GLU A 80 -12.55 12.11 -3.26
CA GLU A 80 -13.35 11.12 -3.97
C GLU A 80 -12.76 9.71 -3.79
N GLU A 81 -13.57 8.69 -3.97
CA GLU A 81 -13.09 7.32 -3.96
C GLU A 81 -12.22 7.07 -5.19
N ILE A 82 -11.15 6.32 -4.99
CA ILE A 82 -10.27 5.91 -6.08
C ILE A 82 -10.34 4.41 -6.28
N SER A 83 -10.03 3.97 -7.50
CA SER A 83 -9.96 2.56 -7.82
C SER A 83 -8.86 1.88 -7.01
N ASN A 84 -8.99 0.57 -6.81
CA ASN A 84 -7.92 -0.21 -6.22
C ASN A 84 -6.65 -0.06 -7.05
N ARG A 85 -5.51 0.06 -6.39
CA ARG A 85 -4.22 0.04 -7.06
C ARG A 85 -3.95 -1.39 -7.51
N THR A 86 -3.26 -1.55 -8.62
CA THR A 86 -2.97 -2.87 -9.17
C THR A 86 -1.50 -3.00 -9.50
N ILE A 87 -0.95 -4.20 -9.34
CA ILE A 87 0.39 -4.54 -9.80
C ILE A 87 0.41 -5.99 -10.30
N VAL A 88 1.35 -6.25 -11.19
CA VAL A 88 1.71 -7.61 -11.57
C VAL A 88 3.16 -7.78 -11.12
N PRO A 89 3.41 -8.48 -10.00
CA PRO A 89 4.74 -8.54 -9.42
C PRO A 89 5.77 -9.17 -10.35
N THR A 90 6.95 -8.56 -10.42
CA THR A 90 8.10 -9.08 -11.13
C THR A 90 9.31 -9.03 -10.19
N LYS A 91 10.32 -9.83 -10.48
CA LYS A 91 11.52 -9.92 -9.64
C LYS A 91 12.20 -8.56 -9.50
N GLY A 92 12.39 -8.13 -8.26
CA GLY A 92 13.08 -6.87 -7.98
C GLY A 92 12.27 -5.60 -8.22
N LEU A 93 10.96 -5.72 -8.34
CA LEU A 93 10.09 -4.57 -8.57
C LEU A 93 10.16 -3.57 -7.41
N ILE A 94 10.38 -2.31 -7.76
CA ILE A 94 10.36 -1.20 -6.80
C ILE A 94 9.26 -0.24 -7.24
N LEU A 95 8.33 0.05 -6.34
CA LEU A 95 7.22 0.95 -6.61
C LEU A 95 7.42 2.25 -5.85
N ASN A 96 7.46 3.37 -6.56
CA ASN A 96 7.50 4.70 -5.96
C ASN A 96 6.13 5.34 -6.14
N LEU A 97 5.39 5.44 -5.05
CA LEU A 97 3.98 5.79 -5.08
C LEU A 97 3.69 7.05 -4.25
N THR A 98 2.63 7.75 -4.64
CA THR A 98 2.12 8.89 -3.88
C THR A 98 0.66 8.66 -3.51
N ILE A 99 0.21 9.33 -2.45
CA ILE A 99 -1.19 9.30 -2.01
C ILE A 99 -1.64 10.75 -1.90
N GLU A 100 -2.78 11.08 -2.51
CA GLU A 100 -3.27 12.46 -2.50
C GLU A 100 -3.78 12.86 -1.12
N THR A 101 -4.73 12.11 -0.58
CA THR A 101 -5.26 12.37 0.76
C THR A 101 -5.90 11.10 1.31
N PHE A 102 -6.47 11.19 2.48
CA PHE A 102 -7.15 10.09 3.15
C PHE A 102 -8.55 10.50 3.54
N ASN A 103 -9.42 9.53 3.74
CA ASN A 103 -10.77 9.77 4.22
C ASN A 103 -10.69 10.41 5.63
N ASN A 104 -11.43 11.48 5.82
CA ASN A 104 -11.48 12.19 7.09
C ASN A 104 -12.73 11.82 7.87
#